data_0262d74ecca1318ea27fe263b3baaa33
#
_entry.id   0262d74ecca1318ea27fe263b3baaa33
#
_cell.length_a   1.000
_cell.length_b   1.000
_cell.length_c   1.000
_cell.angle_alpha   90.00
_cell.angle_beta   90.00
_cell.angle_gamma   90.00
#
_symmetry.space_group_name_H-M   'P 1'
#
loop_
_entity.id
_entity.type
_entity.pdbx_description
1 polymer ?
#
loop_
_entity_poly.entity_id
_entity_poly.type
_entity_poly.pdbx_seq_one_letter_code
_entity_poly.pdbx_strand_id
1 'polypeptide(L)'
;MKKIIQIILFISLGLAGPQWEDKSAGLLSPGRREIGIFSPFRMGLTNGSEISVNKFLLLPSVAYKTNLSQFHKWKMAYQIQVAYPTMAMRWIQSPLGMKLGEPDMFALISPEFTIPQMISVYGELMGTTGDPSDGRLSINGGLGIGLNGKELAQRASVDLPIIYPRLSVYYNGILIKIGGEYFRQVKERWSYVMDYDMFLMPGGRGRFAFEQKGLLVWSKSQKFRLLFGYKLIAGEYPFGSQAHLLPALDLQFGW
;
A
#
# COMPACT_ATOMS: atom_id res chain seq x y z
N MET A 1 46.78 -0.34 17.56
CA MET A 1 46.02 0.66 16.77
C MET A 1 45.25 0.03 15.62
N LYS A 2 45.82 -0.75 14.68
CA LYS A 2 45.09 -1.34 13.55
C LYS A 2 43.84 -2.19 13.93
N LYS A 3 43.93 -3.01 15.01
CA LYS A 3 42.79 -3.82 15.49
C LYS A 3 41.63 -2.99 16.08
N ILE A 4 41.94 -1.87 16.72
CA ILE A 4 40.91 -0.94 17.26
C ILE A 4 40.19 -0.22 16.13
N ILE A 5 40.91 0.17 15.07
CA ILE A 5 40.32 0.80 13.88
C ILE A 5 39.41 -0.19 13.13
N GLN A 6 39.78 -1.47 13.03
CA GLN A 6 38.93 -2.51 12.45
C GLN A 6 37.67 -2.77 13.27
N ILE A 7 37.76 -2.77 14.60
CA ILE A 7 36.59 -2.92 15.49
C ILE A 7 35.66 -1.72 15.38
N ILE A 8 36.20 -0.50 15.33
CA ILE A 8 35.41 0.74 15.12
C ILE A 8 34.75 0.74 13.74
N LEU A 9 35.45 0.27 12.69
CA LEU A 9 34.87 0.15 11.35
C LEU A 9 33.76 -0.92 11.30
N PHE A 10 33.91 -2.04 12.00
CA PHE A 10 32.89 -3.08 12.11
C PHE A 10 31.67 -2.63 12.93
N ILE A 11 31.88 -1.81 13.95
CA ILE A 11 30.79 -1.23 14.75
C ILE A 11 30.04 -0.16 13.95
N SER A 12 30.73 0.64 13.15
CA SER A 12 30.09 1.66 12.30
C SER A 12 29.31 1.08 11.10
N LEU A 13 29.69 -0.11 10.60
CA LEU A 13 28.92 -0.84 9.60
C LEU A 13 27.68 -1.55 10.16
N GLY A 14 27.60 -1.71 11.49
CA GLY A 14 26.45 -2.32 12.19
C GLY A 14 25.38 -1.32 12.63
N LEU A 15 25.65 -0.01 12.56
CA LEU A 15 24.75 1.05 13.07
C LEU A 15 23.83 1.67 12.02
N ALA A 16 23.96 1.31 10.74
CA ALA A 16 22.91 1.61 9.77
C ALA A 16 21.71 0.70 10.10
N GLY A 17 20.74 1.23 10.82
CA GLY A 17 19.46 0.55 11.04
C GLY A 17 18.84 0.09 9.73
N PRO A 18 17.95 -0.91 9.73
CA PRO A 18 17.36 -1.45 8.53
C PRO A 18 16.63 -0.33 7.75
N GLN A 19 17.13 -0.01 6.58
CA GLN A 19 16.49 0.95 5.67
C GLN A 19 15.29 0.28 5.00
N TRP A 20 14.18 0.25 5.72
CA TRP A 20 12.91 -0.13 5.16
C TRP A 20 12.17 1.15 4.73
N GLU A 21 11.87 1.24 3.44
CA GLU A 21 11.15 2.38 2.87
C GLU A 21 9.71 1.98 2.59
N ASP A 22 8.76 2.50 3.36
CA ASP A 22 7.34 2.22 3.18
C ASP A 22 6.66 3.31 2.31
N LYS A 23 5.71 4.04 2.84
CA LYS A 23 5.02 5.13 2.13
C LYS A 23 5.83 6.43 2.02
N SER A 24 7.14 6.38 2.25
CA SER A 24 8.01 7.54 2.14
C SER A 24 8.35 7.89 0.69
N ALA A 25 8.87 9.10 0.46
CA ALA A 25 9.50 9.47 -0.80
C ALA A 25 10.86 8.78 -1.02
N GLY A 26 11.38 8.05 -0.04
CA GLY A 26 12.59 7.22 -0.19
C GLY A 26 12.36 6.08 -1.19
N LEU A 27 13.45 5.67 -1.83
CA LEU A 27 13.48 4.55 -2.77
C LEU A 27 14.35 3.43 -2.21
N LEU A 28 14.03 2.21 -2.58
CA LEU A 28 14.90 1.08 -2.30
C LEU A 28 16.24 1.23 -3.02
N SER A 29 17.31 0.84 -2.35
CA SER A 29 18.65 0.79 -2.97
C SER A 29 18.64 -0.12 -4.20
N PRO A 30 19.45 0.17 -5.23
CA PRO A 30 19.55 -0.66 -6.42
C PRO A 30 19.76 -2.13 -6.10
N GLY A 31 18.94 -3.01 -6.68
CA GLY A 31 18.99 -4.46 -6.48
C GLY A 31 18.32 -4.97 -5.20
N ARG A 32 18.02 -4.10 -4.23
CA ARG A 32 17.27 -4.49 -3.04
C ARG A 32 15.85 -4.89 -3.40
N ARG A 33 15.40 -6.00 -2.82
CA ARG A 33 14.03 -6.51 -2.98
C ARG A 33 13.38 -6.68 -1.62
N GLU A 34 12.08 -6.40 -1.57
CA GLU A 34 11.27 -6.55 -0.36
C GLU A 34 9.93 -7.18 -0.70
N ILE A 35 9.42 -8.02 0.19
CA ILE A 35 8.09 -8.62 0.07
C ILE A 35 7.52 -8.83 1.47
N GLY A 36 6.22 -8.61 1.65
CA GLY A 36 5.51 -9.01 2.86
C GLY A 36 4.36 -9.97 2.55
N ILE A 37 3.70 -10.52 3.54
CA ILE A 37 2.49 -11.32 3.31
C ILE A 37 1.40 -10.44 2.69
N PHE A 38 1.16 -9.27 3.28
CA PHE A 38 0.16 -8.31 2.81
C PHE A 38 0.77 -7.10 2.09
N SER A 39 2.06 -6.85 2.28
CA SER A 39 2.78 -5.78 1.59
C SER A 39 3.14 -6.19 0.15
N PRO A 40 3.20 -5.23 -0.79
CA PRO A 40 3.58 -5.51 -2.17
C PRO A 40 5.02 -6.05 -2.26
N PHE A 41 5.31 -6.75 -3.35
CA PHE A 41 6.69 -6.96 -3.77
C PHE A 41 7.26 -5.62 -4.27
N ARG A 42 8.47 -5.27 -3.86
CA ARG A 42 9.17 -4.03 -4.24
C ARG A 42 10.59 -4.34 -4.67
N MET A 43 11.10 -3.61 -5.64
CA MET A 43 12.47 -3.77 -6.15
C MET A 43 13.05 -2.41 -6.55
N GLY A 44 14.21 -2.08 -5.99
CA GLY A 44 15.00 -0.92 -6.38
C GLY A 44 15.74 -1.19 -7.71
N LEU A 45 15.66 -0.24 -8.63
CA LEU A 45 16.30 -0.29 -9.94
C LEU A 45 17.61 0.50 -9.95
N THR A 46 18.47 0.18 -10.91
CA THR A 46 19.80 0.80 -11.06
C THR A 46 19.74 2.27 -11.45
N ASN A 47 18.65 2.72 -12.05
CA ASN A 47 18.43 4.11 -12.46
C ASN A 47 17.90 5.01 -11.33
N GLY A 48 17.90 4.56 -10.08
CA GLY A 48 17.39 5.33 -8.96
C GLY A 48 15.85 5.44 -8.97
N SER A 49 15.17 4.40 -9.38
CA SER A 49 13.73 4.24 -9.30
C SER A 49 13.35 2.92 -8.64
N GLU A 50 12.06 2.66 -8.46
CA GLU A 50 11.54 1.47 -7.80
C GLU A 50 10.32 0.97 -8.57
N ILE A 51 10.22 -0.36 -8.70
CA ILE A 51 9.00 -1.03 -9.15
C ILE A 51 8.37 -1.73 -7.96
N SER A 52 7.06 -1.66 -7.86
CA SER A 52 6.28 -2.46 -6.91
C SER A 52 5.13 -3.20 -7.59
N VAL A 53 4.86 -4.41 -7.10
CA VAL A 53 3.78 -5.26 -7.59
C VAL A 53 2.88 -5.60 -6.40
N ASN A 54 1.66 -5.13 -6.44
CA ASN A 54 0.65 -5.52 -5.48
C ASN A 54 0.07 -6.87 -5.88
N LYS A 55 0.26 -7.87 -5.03
CA LYS A 55 -0.18 -9.24 -5.23
C LYS A 55 -1.56 -9.54 -4.64
N PHE A 56 -2.23 -8.55 -4.07
CA PHE A 56 -3.55 -8.74 -3.50
C PHE A 56 -4.54 -9.12 -4.61
N LEU A 57 -5.13 -10.31 -4.50
CA LEU A 57 -5.89 -10.96 -5.58
C LEU A 57 -6.99 -10.09 -6.18
N LEU A 58 -7.69 -9.29 -5.38
CA LEU A 58 -8.76 -8.43 -5.86
C LEU A 58 -8.28 -7.12 -6.51
N LEU A 59 -7.01 -6.74 -6.29
CA LEU A 59 -6.45 -5.46 -6.69
C LEU A 59 -5.03 -5.59 -7.23
N PRO A 60 -4.76 -6.52 -8.18
CA PRO A 60 -3.44 -6.63 -8.74
C PRO A 60 -3.05 -5.33 -9.44
N SER A 61 -1.87 -4.83 -9.12
CA SER A 61 -1.36 -3.60 -9.71
C SER A 61 0.15 -3.58 -9.76
N VAL A 62 0.67 -2.81 -10.71
CA VAL A 62 2.10 -2.53 -10.85
C VAL A 62 2.30 -1.03 -10.71
N ALA A 63 3.27 -0.61 -9.92
CA ALA A 63 3.62 0.78 -9.78
C ALA A 63 5.10 1.01 -10.04
N TYR A 64 5.38 2.17 -10.63
CA TYR A 64 6.71 2.72 -10.83
C TYR A 64 6.84 4.00 -10.01
N LYS A 65 7.89 4.08 -9.20
CA LYS A 65 8.19 5.22 -8.33
C LYS A 65 9.58 5.74 -8.62
N THR A 66 9.72 7.07 -8.66
CA THR A 66 11.02 7.72 -8.83
C THR A 66 11.07 9.03 -8.05
N ASN A 67 12.30 9.45 -7.72
CA ASN A 67 12.52 10.70 -7.02
C ASN A 67 12.29 11.89 -7.95
N LEU A 68 11.74 12.96 -7.36
CA LEU A 68 11.80 14.31 -7.87
C LEU A 68 12.96 15.07 -7.18
N SER A 69 13.18 16.31 -7.61
CA SER A 69 14.12 17.19 -6.93
C SER A 69 13.71 17.43 -5.48
N GLN A 70 14.68 17.58 -4.61
CA GLN A 70 14.43 17.94 -3.23
C GLN A 70 13.87 19.37 -3.14
N PHE A 71 12.84 19.58 -2.32
CA PHE A 71 12.26 20.88 -2.05
C PHE A 71 12.48 21.24 -0.57
N HIS A 72 13.39 22.16 -0.29
CA HIS A 72 13.83 22.50 1.06
C HIS A 72 14.29 21.25 1.85
N LYS A 73 13.58 20.94 2.95
CA LYS A 73 13.82 19.75 3.80
C LYS A 73 13.05 18.52 3.34
N TRP A 74 12.23 18.63 2.29
CA TRP A 74 11.38 17.56 1.80
C TRP A 74 12.05 16.80 0.66
N LYS A 75 12.22 15.52 0.81
CA LYS A 75 12.47 14.60 -0.31
C LYS A 75 11.16 14.39 -1.03
N MET A 76 11.14 14.56 -2.34
CA MET A 76 9.95 14.42 -3.15
C MET A 76 10.06 13.20 -4.07
N ALA A 77 8.97 12.50 -4.26
CA ALA A 77 8.85 11.41 -5.22
C ALA A 77 7.49 11.44 -5.90
N TYR A 78 7.40 10.87 -7.08
CA TYR A 78 6.12 10.54 -7.68
C TYR A 78 6.03 9.05 -7.97
N GLN A 79 4.81 8.55 -8.00
CA GLN A 79 4.48 7.18 -8.34
C GLN A 79 3.35 7.15 -9.36
N ILE A 80 3.49 6.27 -10.35
CA ILE A 80 2.39 5.93 -11.27
C ILE A 80 2.09 4.46 -11.08
N GLN A 81 0.81 4.14 -10.88
CA GLN A 81 0.33 2.79 -10.69
C GLN A 81 -0.72 2.47 -11.75
N VAL A 82 -0.63 1.27 -12.32
CA VAL A 82 -1.64 0.69 -13.21
C VAL A 82 -2.25 -0.52 -12.52
N ALA A 83 -3.56 -0.59 -12.45
CA ALA A 83 -4.30 -1.72 -11.90
C ALA A 83 -5.21 -2.36 -12.96
N TYR A 84 -5.26 -3.71 -12.93
CA TYR A 84 -6.09 -4.52 -13.81
C TYR A 84 -6.73 -5.68 -13.02
N PRO A 85 -7.79 -5.41 -12.25
CA PRO A 85 -8.42 -6.41 -11.38
C PRO A 85 -9.27 -7.45 -12.12
N THR A 86 -9.66 -7.22 -13.37
CA THR A 86 -10.60 -8.06 -14.11
C THR A 86 -10.24 -9.54 -14.12
N MET A 87 -8.98 -9.89 -14.44
CA MET A 87 -8.58 -11.30 -14.53
C MET A 87 -8.67 -12.00 -13.18
N ALA A 88 -8.20 -11.32 -12.13
CA ALA A 88 -8.24 -11.86 -10.77
C ALA A 88 -9.68 -12.04 -10.28
N MET A 89 -10.55 -11.05 -10.51
CA MET A 89 -11.96 -11.12 -10.11
C MET A 89 -12.71 -12.22 -10.89
N ARG A 90 -12.49 -12.36 -12.20
CA ARG A 90 -13.07 -13.44 -12.99
C ARG A 90 -12.54 -14.80 -12.56
N TRP A 91 -11.26 -14.90 -12.18
CA TRP A 91 -10.71 -16.15 -11.66
C TRP A 91 -11.34 -16.54 -10.31
N ILE A 92 -11.52 -15.58 -9.39
CA ILE A 92 -12.18 -15.82 -8.11
C ILE A 92 -13.64 -16.25 -8.31
N GLN A 93 -14.33 -15.68 -9.31
CA GLN A 93 -15.70 -15.99 -9.65
C GLN A 93 -15.83 -17.38 -10.33
N SER A 94 -14.75 -17.89 -10.94
CA SER A 94 -14.80 -19.14 -11.72
C SER A 94 -14.82 -20.38 -10.83
N PRO A 95 -15.39 -21.52 -11.30
CA PRO A 95 -15.34 -22.80 -10.59
C PRO A 95 -13.92 -23.33 -10.32
N LEU A 96 -12.93 -22.92 -11.12
CA LEU A 96 -11.50 -23.23 -10.92
C LEU A 96 -10.86 -22.32 -9.86
N GLY A 97 -11.44 -21.15 -9.61
CA GLY A 97 -11.11 -20.31 -8.49
C GLY A 97 -11.64 -20.91 -7.19
N MET A 98 -11.45 -20.22 -6.08
CA MET A 98 -11.78 -20.70 -4.73
C MET A 98 -13.28 -20.99 -4.50
N LYS A 99 -14.09 -21.20 -5.56
CA LYS A 99 -15.55 -21.39 -5.53
C LYS A 99 -16.29 -20.30 -4.76
N LEU A 100 -15.70 -19.12 -4.65
CA LEU A 100 -16.22 -17.98 -3.92
C LEU A 100 -17.44 -17.32 -4.62
N GLY A 101 -18.13 -18.06 -5.45
CA GLY A 101 -19.25 -17.57 -6.23
C GLY A 101 -20.39 -18.57 -6.37
N GLU A 102 -20.32 -19.76 -5.78
CA GLU A 102 -21.44 -20.71 -5.78
C GLU A 102 -22.50 -20.27 -4.78
N PRO A 103 -23.82 -20.47 -5.09
CA PRO A 103 -24.92 -20.02 -4.23
C PRO A 103 -24.87 -20.56 -2.80
N ASP A 104 -24.26 -21.72 -2.62
CA ASP A 104 -24.16 -22.42 -1.33
C ASP A 104 -22.92 -22.06 -0.51
N MET A 105 -22.04 -21.18 -1.05
CA MET A 105 -20.85 -20.71 -0.37
C MET A 105 -20.89 -19.17 -0.24
N PHE A 106 -20.14 -18.63 0.72
CA PHE A 106 -19.98 -17.20 0.88
C PHE A 106 -19.33 -16.59 -0.36
N ALA A 107 -20.16 -16.10 -1.28
CA ALA A 107 -19.72 -15.52 -2.53
C ALA A 107 -19.22 -14.09 -2.30
N LEU A 108 -17.90 -13.87 -2.41
CA LEU A 108 -17.32 -12.53 -2.45
C LEU A 108 -17.77 -11.76 -3.70
N ILE A 109 -17.97 -12.46 -4.79
CA ILE A 109 -18.47 -11.92 -6.07
C ILE A 109 -19.50 -12.92 -6.59
N SER A 110 -20.76 -12.47 -6.74
CA SER A 110 -21.81 -13.34 -7.27
C SER A 110 -21.48 -13.79 -8.69
N PRO A 111 -21.67 -15.08 -9.04
CA PRO A 111 -21.47 -15.58 -10.40
C PRO A 111 -22.44 -14.97 -11.43
N GLU A 112 -23.53 -14.37 -10.98
CA GLU A 112 -24.52 -13.69 -11.82
C GLU A 112 -23.99 -12.39 -12.43
N PHE A 113 -22.90 -11.83 -11.88
CA PHE A 113 -22.35 -10.57 -12.35
C PHE A 113 -21.31 -10.76 -13.44
N THR A 114 -21.51 -10.09 -14.56
CA THR A 114 -20.49 -9.97 -15.59
C THR A 114 -19.42 -8.98 -15.12
N ILE A 115 -18.18 -9.45 -14.97
CA ILE A 115 -17.03 -8.60 -14.65
C ILE A 115 -16.49 -8.00 -15.96
N PRO A 116 -16.65 -6.67 -16.17
CA PRO A 116 -16.16 -6.00 -17.37
C PRO A 116 -14.64 -5.88 -17.37
N GLN A 117 -14.07 -5.37 -18.45
CA GLN A 117 -12.67 -4.95 -18.47
C GLN A 117 -12.50 -3.72 -17.58
N MET A 118 -11.61 -3.81 -16.59
CA MET A 118 -11.37 -2.75 -15.62
C MET A 118 -9.89 -2.40 -15.62
N ILE A 119 -9.56 -1.21 -16.10
CA ILE A 119 -8.20 -0.66 -16.09
C ILE A 119 -8.27 0.68 -15.39
N SER A 120 -7.34 0.95 -14.49
CA SER A 120 -7.17 2.27 -13.88
C SER A 120 -5.72 2.67 -13.82
N VAL A 121 -5.51 3.98 -13.87
CA VAL A 121 -4.20 4.61 -13.64
C VAL A 121 -4.33 5.50 -12.42
N TYR A 122 -3.35 5.40 -11.52
CA TYR A 122 -3.28 6.20 -10.31
C TYR A 122 -1.93 6.90 -10.25
N GLY A 123 -1.92 8.23 -10.16
CA GLY A 123 -0.74 9.05 -9.96
C GLY A 123 -0.70 9.59 -8.54
N GLU A 124 0.46 9.53 -7.89
CA GLU A 124 0.64 9.98 -6.51
C GLU A 124 1.94 10.79 -6.37
N LEU A 125 1.86 11.92 -5.68
CA LEU A 125 3.01 12.71 -5.22
C LEU A 125 3.24 12.43 -3.74
N MET A 126 4.50 12.31 -3.37
CA MET A 126 4.94 12.02 -2.01
C MET A 126 5.99 13.03 -1.58
N GLY A 127 5.89 13.50 -0.35
CA GLY A 127 6.91 14.31 0.30
C GLY A 127 7.28 13.69 1.63
N THR A 128 8.58 13.61 1.95
CA THR A 128 9.09 13.06 3.21
C THR A 128 10.12 13.98 3.81
N THR A 129 9.98 14.22 5.11
CA THR A 129 10.94 15.01 5.92
C THR A 129 11.22 14.32 7.24
N GLY A 130 12.32 14.71 7.89
CA GLY A 130 12.76 14.13 9.16
C GLY A 130 13.60 12.87 8.98
N ASP A 131 14.05 12.34 10.10
CA ASP A 131 14.88 11.13 10.18
C ASP A 131 14.16 10.06 11.01
N PRO A 132 14.34 8.75 10.72
CA PRO A 132 13.77 7.67 11.51
C PRO A 132 14.04 7.73 13.02
N SER A 133 15.17 8.25 13.46
CA SER A 133 15.54 8.38 14.88
C SER A 133 14.73 9.44 15.60
N ASP A 134 14.51 10.58 14.96
CA ASP A 134 13.81 11.74 15.55
C ASP A 134 12.33 11.79 15.19
N GLY A 135 11.96 11.09 14.14
CA GLY A 135 10.64 11.03 13.57
C GLY A 135 10.63 11.47 12.11
N ARG A 136 10.20 10.55 11.25
CA ARG A 136 10.03 10.77 9.80
C ARG A 136 8.56 10.98 9.51
N LEU A 137 8.24 12.10 8.89
CA LEU A 137 6.90 12.42 8.42
C LEU A 137 6.86 12.32 6.89
N SER A 138 5.91 11.58 6.39
CA SER A 138 5.59 11.50 4.96
C SER A 138 4.17 11.97 4.72
N ILE A 139 3.95 12.72 3.67
CA ILE A 139 2.63 13.11 3.18
C ILE A 139 2.50 12.67 1.73
N ASN A 140 1.30 12.32 1.32
CA ASN A 140 1.04 11.91 -0.05
C ASN A 140 -0.34 12.38 -0.52
N GLY A 141 -0.43 12.65 -1.81
CA GLY A 141 -1.68 12.99 -2.47
C GLY A 141 -1.71 12.42 -3.85
N GLY A 142 -2.84 11.86 -4.27
CA GLY A 142 -2.94 11.20 -5.54
C GLY A 142 -4.33 11.21 -6.15
N LEU A 143 -4.35 10.99 -7.46
CA LEU A 143 -5.53 10.93 -8.29
C LEU A 143 -5.55 9.62 -9.08
N GLY A 144 -6.66 8.91 -9.00
CA GLY A 144 -6.95 7.72 -9.80
C GLY A 144 -8.01 8.00 -10.84
N ILE A 145 -7.82 7.42 -12.03
CA ILE A 145 -8.77 7.52 -13.15
C ILE A 145 -9.07 6.10 -13.62
N GLY A 146 -10.36 5.76 -13.69
CA GLY A 146 -10.84 4.53 -14.33
C GLY A 146 -10.95 4.75 -15.84
N LEU A 147 -10.18 3.97 -16.60
CA LEU A 147 -10.23 4.03 -18.07
C LEU A 147 -11.41 3.21 -18.61
N ASN A 148 -11.65 2.06 -17.98
CA ASN A 148 -12.75 1.15 -18.26
C ASN A 148 -13.39 0.68 -16.96
N GLY A 149 -14.61 0.15 -17.02
CA GLY A 149 -15.30 -0.46 -15.88
C GLY A 149 -16.60 0.21 -15.48
N LYS A 150 -16.99 1.30 -16.13
CA LYS A 150 -18.27 2.01 -15.88
C LYS A 150 -19.51 1.11 -16.05
N GLU A 151 -19.36 -0.01 -16.76
CA GLU A 151 -20.40 -1.03 -16.94
C GLU A 151 -20.53 -1.98 -15.75
N LEU A 152 -19.65 -1.86 -14.76
CA LEU A 152 -19.76 -2.67 -13.54
C LEU A 152 -21.07 -2.29 -12.83
N ALA A 153 -22.00 -3.25 -12.78
CA ALA A 153 -23.29 -3.03 -12.16
C ALA A 153 -23.12 -2.59 -10.71
N GLN A 154 -23.88 -1.62 -10.26
CA GLN A 154 -23.80 -1.13 -8.88
C GLN A 154 -24.03 -2.23 -7.83
N ARG A 155 -24.79 -3.27 -8.20
CA ARG A 155 -25.02 -4.45 -7.35
C ARG A 155 -23.81 -5.39 -7.28
N ALA A 156 -22.87 -5.27 -8.21
CA ALA A 156 -21.62 -6.03 -8.22
C ALA A 156 -20.51 -5.36 -7.39
N SER A 157 -20.84 -4.36 -6.56
CA SER A 157 -19.87 -3.72 -5.69
C SER A 157 -19.41 -4.69 -4.60
N VAL A 158 -18.10 -4.82 -4.47
CA VAL A 158 -17.49 -5.55 -3.36
C VAL A 158 -17.47 -4.62 -2.15
N ASP A 159 -18.51 -4.70 -1.31
CA ASP A 159 -18.67 -3.84 -0.12
C ASP A 159 -17.78 -4.27 1.06
N LEU A 160 -16.54 -4.60 0.74
CA LEU A 160 -15.53 -4.84 1.76
C LEU A 160 -14.79 -3.53 2.05
N PRO A 161 -14.76 -3.10 3.32
CA PRO A 161 -14.25 -1.78 3.70
C PRO A 161 -12.83 -1.45 3.20
N ILE A 162 -11.96 -2.44 3.12
CA ILE A 162 -10.59 -2.27 2.60
C ILE A 162 -10.56 -2.18 1.06
N ILE A 163 -11.50 -2.83 0.39
CA ILE A 163 -11.46 -3.06 -1.07
C ILE A 163 -12.24 -1.98 -1.79
N TYR A 164 -13.44 -1.66 -1.30
CA TYR A 164 -14.36 -0.74 -1.98
C TYR A 164 -13.71 0.61 -2.32
N PRO A 165 -13.02 1.32 -1.42
CA PRO A 165 -12.43 2.62 -1.77
C PRO A 165 -11.48 2.56 -2.96
N ARG A 166 -10.78 1.43 -3.12
CA ARG A 166 -9.82 1.22 -4.20
C ARG A 166 -10.48 0.79 -5.52
N LEU A 167 -11.62 0.10 -5.43
CA LEU A 167 -12.45 -0.25 -6.59
C LEU A 167 -13.38 0.89 -7.02
N SER A 168 -13.60 1.88 -6.16
CA SER A 168 -14.54 2.99 -6.41
C SER A 168 -14.24 3.74 -7.69
N VAL A 169 -12.98 3.79 -8.13
CA VAL A 169 -12.56 4.39 -9.38
C VAL A 169 -13.27 3.80 -10.61
N TYR A 170 -13.69 2.54 -10.55
CA TYR A 170 -14.42 1.87 -11.65
C TYR A 170 -15.91 2.17 -11.65
N TYR A 171 -16.46 2.61 -10.52
CA TYR A 171 -17.85 3.06 -10.43
C TYR A 171 -17.99 4.56 -10.71
N ASN A 172 -17.05 5.34 -10.20
CA ASN A 172 -17.10 6.79 -10.16
C ASN A 172 -16.26 7.44 -11.26
N GLY A 173 -15.35 6.70 -11.89
CA GLY A 173 -14.39 7.20 -12.86
C GLY A 173 -13.19 7.91 -12.25
N ILE A 174 -13.32 8.49 -11.05
CA ILE A 174 -12.26 9.24 -10.36
C ILE A 174 -12.18 8.82 -8.89
N LEU A 175 -10.95 8.78 -8.38
CA LEU A 175 -10.63 8.58 -6.97
C LEU A 175 -9.56 9.58 -6.55
N ILE A 176 -9.79 10.32 -5.47
CA ILE A 176 -8.78 11.19 -4.85
C ILE A 176 -8.34 10.54 -3.55
N LYS A 177 -7.04 10.49 -3.31
CA LYS A 177 -6.45 10.00 -2.07
C LYS A 177 -5.53 11.06 -1.47
N ILE A 178 -5.64 11.27 -0.18
CA ILE A 178 -4.73 12.10 0.61
C ILE A 178 -4.30 11.26 1.80
N GLY A 179 -3.02 11.22 2.11
CA GLY A 179 -2.52 10.41 3.20
C GLY A 179 -1.28 10.97 3.87
N GLY A 180 -0.90 10.34 4.95
CA GLY A 180 0.30 10.66 5.69
C GLY A 180 0.75 9.50 6.55
N GLU A 181 2.05 9.40 6.73
CA GLU A 181 2.69 8.39 7.57
C GLU A 181 3.67 9.08 8.52
N TYR A 182 3.59 8.73 9.79
CA TYR A 182 4.61 9.05 10.77
C TYR A 182 5.32 7.77 11.20
N PHE A 183 6.64 7.75 11.02
CA PHE A 183 7.52 6.65 11.41
C PHE A 183 8.51 7.14 12.44
N ARG A 184 8.73 6.39 13.52
CA ARG A 184 9.79 6.67 14.48
C ARG A 184 10.43 5.41 15.04
N GLN A 185 11.74 5.39 15.05
CA GLN A 185 12.52 4.36 15.73
C GLN A 185 12.60 4.69 17.22
N VAL A 186 12.16 3.77 18.08
CA VAL A 186 12.12 3.96 19.55
C VAL A 186 13.34 3.33 20.19
N LYS A 187 13.76 2.17 19.67
CA LYS A 187 14.94 1.42 20.11
C LYS A 187 15.59 0.78 18.88
N GLU A 188 16.80 0.22 19.04
CA GLU A 188 17.59 -0.38 17.97
C GLU A 188 16.76 -1.27 17.00
N ARG A 189 15.84 -2.07 17.55
CA ARG A 189 15.02 -3.01 16.76
C ARG A 189 13.54 -2.70 16.76
N TRP A 190 13.11 -1.66 17.45
CA TRP A 190 11.70 -1.32 17.60
C TRP A 190 11.39 0.04 17.03
N SER A 191 10.37 0.09 16.22
CA SER A 191 9.81 1.31 15.66
C SER A 191 8.29 1.29 15.75
N TYR A 192 7.67 2.43 15.58
CA TYR A 192 6.23 2.48 15.35
C TYR A 192 5.90 3.27 14.10
N VAL A 193 4.76 2.92 13.51
CA VAL A 193 4.20 3.56 12.33
C VAL A 193 2.77 3.97 12.64
N MET A 194 2.45 5.23 12.32
CA MET A 194 1.08 5.74 12.30
C MET A 194 0.79 6.19 10.87
N ASP A 195 -0.21 5.61 10.24
CA ASP A 195 -0.53 5.82 8.84
C ASP A 195 -2.01 6.21 8.69
N TYR A 196 -2.27 7.22 7.88
CA TYR A 196 -3.60 7.77 7.64
C TYR A 196 -3.81 7.91 6.14
N ASP A 197 -4.93 7.39 5.64
CA ASP A 197 -5.37 7.56 4.27
C ASP A 197 -6.84 8.01 4.26
N MET A 198 -7.13 9.03 3.48
CA MET A 198 -8.48 9.49 3.17
C MET A 198 -8.74 9.31 1.68
N PHE A 199 -9.79 8.62 1.36
CA PHE A 199 -10.27 8.40 0.01
C PHE A 199 -11.52 9.24 -0.22
N LEU A 200 -11.50 10.07 -1.25
CA LEU A 200 -12.66 10.83 -1.71
C LEU A 200 -13.13 10.25 -3.04
N MET A 201 -14.40 9.92 -3.11
CA MET A 201 -15.01 9.17 -4.20
C MET A 201 -16.15 9.98 -4.84
N PRO A 202 -15.84 11.05 -5.57
CA PRO A 202 -16.86 11.95 -6.13
C PRO A 202 -17.72 11.20 -7.15
N GLY A 203 -19.04 11.33 -7.04
CA GLY A 203 -20.00 10.79 -7.99
C GLY A 203 -20.55 9.39 -7.68
N GLY A 204 -20.07 8.72 -6.62
CA GLY A 204 -20.52 7.39 -6.25
C GLY A 204 -21.54 7.32 -5.11
N ARG A 205 -21.98 6.12 -4.75
CA ARG A 205 -22.78 5.88 -3.55
C ARG A 205 -21.90 5.90 -2.34
N GLY A 206 -20.80 5.80 -2.14
CA GLY A 206 -19.92 6.08 -1.03
C GLY A 206 -19.10 7.32 -1.39
N ARG A 207 -19.06 8.31 -0.53
CA ARG A 207 -18.42 9.59 -0.83
C ARG A 207 -17.00 9.67 -0.33
N PHE A 208 -16.73 9.00 0.79
CA PHE A 208 -15.41 8.99 1.41
C PHE A 208 -15.16 7.69 2.17
N ALA A 209 -13.90 7.35 2.35
CA ALA A 209 -13.43 6.37 3.31
C ALA A 209 -12.17 6.88 3.99
N PHE A 210 -12.05 6.59 5.27
CA PHE A 210 -10.92 6.90 6.10
C PHE A 210 -10.28 5.61 6.60
N GLU A 211 -8.98 5.49 6.47
CA GLU A 211 -8.19 4.39 7.00
C GLU A 211 -7.09 4.94 7.92
N GLN A 212 -6.99 4.39 9.11
CA GLN A 212 -5.91 4.68 10.04
C GLN A 212 -5.26 3.36 10.45
N LYS A 213 -3.95 3.32 10.46
CA LYS A 213 -3.18 2.13 10.83
C LYS A 213 -2.13 2.50 11.87
N GLY A 214 -2.11 1.78 12.97
CA GLY A 214 -1.09 1.89 14.01
C GLY A 214 -0.34 0.57 14.13
N LEU A 215 0.98 0.58 13.89
CA LEU A 215 1.81 -0.62 13.91
C LEU A 215 3.02 -0.43 14.81
N LEU A 216 3.32 -1.46 15.59
CA LEU A 216 4.64 -1.72 16.13
C LEU A 216 5.44 -2.57 15.13
N VAL A 217 6.68 -2.20 14.93
CA VAL A 217 7.60 -2.83 13.99
C VAL A 217 8.78 -3.37 14.75
N TRP A 218 8.99 -4.67 14.68
CA TRP A 218 10.19 -5.33 15.19
C TRP A 218 11.07 -5.75 14.02
N SER A 219 12.24 -5.13 13.88
CA SER A 219 13.21 -5.40 12.82
C SER A 219 14.36 -6.23 13.37
N LYS A 220 14.39 -7.54 13.05
CA LYS A 220 15.50 -8.43 13.45
C LYS A 220 16.78 -8.05 12.69
N SER A 221 16.66 -7.67 11.43
CA SER A 221 17.76 -7.33 10.53
C SER A 221 17.22 -6.58 9.31
N GLN A 222 18.10 -6.23 8.37
CA GLN A 222 17.69 -5.73 7.05
C GLN A 222 16.94 -6.77 6.20
N LYS A 223 16.97 -8.05 6.59
CA LYS A 223 16.33 -9.14 5.83
C LYS A 223 14.96 -9.54 6.36
N PHE A 224 14.61 -9.16 7.60
CA PHE A 224 13.36 -9.59 8.22
C PHE A 224 12.83 -8.56 9.21
N ARG A 225 11.53 -8.26 9.10
CA ARG A 225 10.77 -7.51 10.09
C ARG A 225 9.36 -8.08 10.28
N LEU A 226 8.84 -7.89 11.48
CA LEU A 226 7.47 -8.21 11.88
C LEU A 226 6.75 -6.91 12.20
N LEU A 227 5.58 -6.73 11.64
CA LEU A 227 4.69 -5.61 11.90
C LEU A 227 3.40 -6.14 12.54
N PHE A 228 2.96 -5.54 13.62
CA PHE A 228 1.70 -5.89 14.26
C PHE A 228 1.03 -4.68 14.89
N GLY A 229 -0.28 -4.69 14.94
CA GLY A 229 -1.06 -3.59 15.48
C GLY A 229 -2.51 -3.65 15.03
N TYR A 230 -3.03 -2.52 14.58
CA TYR A 230 -4.44 -2.42 14.19
C TYR A 230 -4.61 -1.57 12.94
N LYS A 231 -5.76 -1.72 12.32
CA LYS A 231 -6.26 -0.89 11.24
C LYS A 231 -7.72 -0.51 11.54
N LEU A 232 -7.97 0.78 11.69
CA LEU A 232 -9.29 1.38 11.76
C LEU A 232 -9.72 1.79 10.35
N ILE A 233 -10.93 1.46 9.98
CA ILE A 233 -11.53 1.82 8.70
C ILE A 233 -12.91 2.38 9.01
N ALA A 234 -13.21 3.56 8.48
CA ALA A 234 -14.53 4.18 8.61
C ALA A 234 -14.87 4.92 7.32
N GLY A 235 -16.14 4.96 6.95
CA GLY A 235 -16.54 5.67 5.76
C GLY A 235 -17.99 5.44 5.37
N GLU A 236 -18.32 6.02 4.25
CA GLU A 236 -19.60 5.91 3.57
C GLU A 236 -19.46 4.94 2.40
N TYR A 237 -20.10 3.80 2.50
CA TYR A 237 -20.02 2.69 1.55
C TYR A 237 -21.36 2.52 0.82
N PRO A 238 -21.44 1.71 -0.25
CA PRO A 238 -22.68 1.55 -1.03
C PRO A 238 -23.89 1.13 -0.22
N PHE A 239 -23.70 0.35 0.84
CA PHE A 239 -24.77 -0.15 1.71
C PHE A 239 -24.85 0.56 3.07
N GLY A 240 -24.27 1.75 3.17
CA GLY A 240 -24.35 2.61 4.35
C GLY A 240 -23.00 2.92 5.00
N SER A 241 -23.03 3.67 6.08
CA SER A 241 -21.82 4.01 6.84
C SER A 241 -21.33 2.80 7.62
N GLN A 242 -20.04 2.56 7.57
CA GLN A 242 -19.40 1.45 8.26
C GLN A 242 -18.15 1.93 9.03
N ALA A 243 -17.87 1.27 10.15
CA ALA A 243 -16.65 1.45 10.91
C ALA A 243 -16.16 0.09 11.42
N HIS A 244 -14.90 -0.23 11.18
CA HIS A 244 -14.30 -1.50 11.53
C HIS A 244 -12.93 -1.30 12.15
N LEU A 245 -12.65 -2.03 13.22
CA LEU A 245 -11.33 -2.15 13.80
C LEU A 245 -10.81 -3.56 13.55
N LEU A 246 -9.75 -3.68 12.78
CA LEU A 246 -9.16 -4.96 12.37
C LEU A 246 -7.76 -5.12 12.97
N PRO A 247 -7.38 -6.32 13.42
CA PRO A 247 -6.01 -6.60 13.74
C PRO A 247 -5.15 -6.51 12.47
N ALA A 248 -3.95 -5.98 12.59
CA ALA A 248 -2.99 -5.90 11.51
C ALA A 248 -1.72 -6.67 11.87
N LEU A 249 -1.31 -7.56 10.98
CA LEU A 249 -0.10 -8.36 11.09
C LEU A 249 0.54 -8.49 9.71
N ASP A 250 1.85 -8.25 9.60
CA ASP A 250 2.60 -8.53 8.37
C ASP A 250 3.99 -9.05 8.69
N LEU A 251 4.45 -10.02 7.93
CA LEU A 251 5.82 -10.51 7.93
C LEU A 251 6.48 -10.06 6.65
N GLN A 252 7.59 -9.36 6.77
CA GLN A 252 8.29 -8.80 5.63
C GLN A 252 9.73 -9.30 5.54
N PHE A 253 10.14 -9.61 4.32
CA PHE A 253 11.45 -10.11 3.97
C PHE A 253 12.12 -9.17 2.98
N GLY A 254 13.45 -8.98 3.14
CA GLY A 254 14.28 -8.17 2.26
C GLY A 254 15.60 -8.87 1.93
N TRP A 255 16.11 -8.71 0.72
CA TRP A 255 17.40 -9.27 0.26
C TRP A 255 18.04 -8.41 -0.82
#